data_36fd23031aa725151ce4ddc07723108f
#
_entry.id   36fd23031aa725151ce4ddc07723108f
#
_cell.length_a   1.000
_cell.length_b   1.000
_cell.length_c   1.000
_cell.angle_alpha   90.00
_cell.angle_beta   90.00
_cell.angle_gamma   90.00
#
_symmetry.space_group_name_H-M   'P 1'
#
loop_
_entity.id
_entity.type
_entity.pdbx_description
1 polymer ?
#
loop_
_entity_poly.entity_id
_entity_poly.type
_entity_poly.pdbx_seq_one_letter_code
_entity_poly.pdbx_strand_id
1 'polypeptide(L)'
;MKQYLDLLRRIKTEGVVRGDRTGTGTKGVFGHQMRFDLSEGFPLLTTKKVFLKGVIHELLWFLRGDTNIKYLVDNGVHIWDNDAYRHYNELCVRHGVLPVGRETFLASAGVESPIEGYRFGDLNHVYGYQWRSWPRPDGGVVDQIAQAAGLIRTNPESRRIVVSAWNVAEIDAMALPPCHVLFQFYVAGGRLSCQLYQRSADTFLGVPFNIASYALLTCMMAQVCGLQP
;
A
#
# COMPACT_ATOMS: atom_id res chain seq x y z
N MET A 1 -5.72 18.46 -10.91
CA MET A 1 -6.59 17.67 -9.98
C MET A 1 -8.02 17.45 -10.47
N LYS A 2 -8.29 17.80 -11.73
CA LYS A 2 -9.61 17.58 -12.35
C LYS A 2 -10.03 16.11 -12.31
N GLN A 3 -9.10 15.19 -12.59
CA GLN A 3 -9.33 13.73 -12.62
C GLN A 3 -9.98 13.21 -11.32
N TYR A 4 -9.47 13.66 -10.17
CA TYR A 4 -10.02 13.28 -8.86
C TYR A 4 -11.42 13.88 -8.62
N LEU A 5 -11.61 15.14 -8.97
CA LEU A 5 -12.93 15.79 -8.85
C LEU A 5 -13.98 15.15 -9.78
N ASP A 6 -13.56 14.71 -10.97
CA ASP A 6 -14.44 14.00 -11.89
C ASP A 6 -14.84 12.63 -11.34
N LEU A 7 -13.94 11.90 -10.66
CA LEU A 7 -14.28 10.67 -9.93
C LEU A 7 -15.33 10.95 -8.85
N LEU A 8 -15.14 11.99 -8.02
CA LEU A 8 -16.10 12.33 -6.97
C LEU A 8 -17.48 12.70 -7.55
N ARG A 9 -17.52 13.48 -8.65
CA ARG A 9 -18.77 13.81 -9.35
C ARG A 9 -19.44 12.53 -9.86
N ARG A 10 -18.69 11.65 -10.52
CA ARG A 10 -19.21 10.39 -11.04
C ARG A 10 -19.80 9.52 -9.93
N ILE A 11 -19.12 9.38 -8.79
CA ILE A 11 -19.66 8.64 -7.64
C ILE A 11 -20.96 9.29 -7.14
N LYS A 12 -20.99 10.62 -7.05
CA LYS A 12 -22.17 11.35 -6.58
C LYS A 12 -23.38 11.12 -7.48
N THR A 13 -23.17 11.12 -8.81
CA THR A 13 -24.25 11.04 -9.81
C THR A 13 -24.64 9.61 -10.17
N GLU A 14 -23.66 8.73 -10.37
CA GLU A 14 -23.84 7.38 -10.92
C GLU A 14 -23.63 6.27 -9.89
N GLY A 15 -23.09 6.60 -8.72
CA GLY A 15 -22.71 5.61 -7.71
C GLY A 15 -23.91 4.84 -7.15
N VAL A 16 -23.72 3.53 -6.99
CA VAL A 16 -24.68 2.62 -6.37
C VAL A 16 -24.45 2.56 -4.86
N VAL A 17 -25.53 2.66 -4.10
CA VAL A 17 -25.47 2.48 -2.63
C VAL A 17 -25.40 1.00 -2.30
N ARG A 18 -24.47 0.63 -1.43
CA ARG A 18 -24.26 -0.75 -0.96
C ARG A 18 -24.00 -0.76 0.55
N GLY A 19 -24.39 -1.81 1.22
CA GLY A 19 -23.97 -2.08 2.59
C GLY A 19 -22.46 -2.36 2.66
N ASP A 20 -21.88 -2.14 3.81
CA ASP A 20 -20.50 -2.51 4.13
C ASP A 20 -20.40 -3.19 5.52
N ARG A 21 -19.21 -3.70 5.85
CA ARG A 21 -18.94 -4.37 7.13
C ARG A 21 -19.07 -3.45 8.35
N THR A 22 -19.04 -2.13 8.16
CA THR A 22 -19.12 -1.14 9.25
C THR A 22 -20.56 -0.72 9.56
N GLY A 23 -21.53 -1.08 8.72
CA GLY A 23 -22.93 -0.69 8.85
C GLY A 23 -23.22 0.75 8.41
N THR A 24 -22.21 1.51 8.03
CA THR A 24 -22.37 2.90 7.55
C THR A 24 -22.94 2.95 6.12
N GLY A 25 -22.61 1.94 5.32
CA GLY A 25 -22.91 1.89 3.90
C GLY A 25 -21.92 2.68 3.06
N THR A 26 -21.89 2.36 1.79
CA THR A 26 -21.02 3.03 0.81
C THR A 26 -21.80 3.42 -0.43
N LYS A 27 -21.39 4.50 -1.10
CA LYS A 27 -21.81 4.84 -2.45
C LYS A 27 -20.60 4.73 -3.37
N GLY A 28 -20.64 3.88 -4.38
CA GLY A 28 -19.48 3.58 -5.20
C GLY A 28 -19.80 3.31 -6.65
N VAL A 29 -18.75 3.38 -7.48
CA VAL A 29 -18.77 2.94 -8.88
C VAL A 29 -17.77 1.80 -9.05
N PHE A 30 -18.06 0.84 -9.92
CA PHE A 30 -17.13 -0.20 -10.27
C PHE A 30 -16.31 0.22 -11.50
N GLY A 31 -14.99 0.22 -11.34
CA GLY A 31 -14.05 0.58 -12.40
C GLY A 31 -14.02 2.09 -12.71
N HIS A 32 -12.88 2.70 -12.44
CA HIS A 32 -12.55 4.06 -12.84
C HIS A 32 -11.05 4.19 -13.03
N GLN A 33 -10.62 4.88 -14.08
CA GLN A 33 -9.21 5.14 -14.33
C GLN A 33 -8.94 6.63 -14.29
N MET A 34 -7.90 7.03 -13.57
CA MET A 34 -7.34 8.38 -13.58
C MET A 34 -5.93 8.35 -14.16
N ARG A 35 -5.55 9.41 -14.87
CA ARG A 35 -4.19 9.58 -15.41
C ARG A 35 -3.62 10.90 -14.92
N PHE A 36 -2.36 10.87 -14.51
CA PHE A 36 -1.61 12.04 -14.04
C PHE A 36 -0.30 12.11 -14.84
N ASP A 37 -0.06 13.20 -15.51
CA ASP A 37 1.19 13.47 -16.20
C ASP A 37 2.18 14.08 -15.20
N LEU A 38 3.22 13.33 -14.85
CA LEU A 38 4.21 13.77 -13.86
C LEU A 38 5.13 14.88 -14.41
N SER A 39 5.15 15.10 -15.74
CA SER A 39 5.88 16.23 -16.33
C SER A 39 5.21 17.58 -16.07
N GLU A 40 3.90 17.59 -15.78
CA GLU A 40 3.14 18.77 -15.37
C GLU A 40 3.30 19.11 -13.87
N GLY A 41 3.96 18.23 -13.12
CA GLY A 41 4.24 18.39 -11.70
C GLY A 41 3.72 17.21 -10.86
N PHE A 42 4.14 17.21 -9.60
CA PHE A 42 3.76 16.14 -8.66
C PHE A 42 2.26 16.24 -8.29
N PRO A 43 1.47 15.15 -8.43
CA PRO A 43 0.03 15.19 -8.28
C PRO A 43 -0.40 15.14 -6.79
N LEU A 44 0.04 16.10 -5.99
CA LEU A 44 -0.43 16.27 -4.62
C LEU A 44 -1.77 17.00 -4.63
N LEU A 45 -2.82 16.37 -4.12
CA LEU A 45 -4.13 17.01 -4.06
C LEU A 45 -4.13 18.24 -3.15
N THR A 46 -4.78 19.32 -3.62
CA THR A 46 -4.96 20.57 -2.89
C THR A 46 -6.39 20.75 -2.37
N THR A 47 -7.34 19.96 -2.85
CA THR A 47 -8.74 19.95 -2.39
C THR A 47 -8.96 19.29 -1.03
N LYS A 48 -7.92 18.62 -0.54
CA LYS A 48 -7.82 18.03 0.79
C LYS A 48 -6.38 18.16 1.27
N LYS A 49 -6.18 18.42 2.57
CA LYS A 49 -4.84 18.36 3.17
C LYS A 49 -4.33 16.91 3.18
N VAL A 50 -3.32 16.63 2.38
CA VAL A 50 -2.62 15.34 2.36
C VAL A 50 -1.43 15.38 3.31
N PHE A 51 -1.36 14.44 4.24
CA PHE A 51 -0.23 14.30 5.15
C PHE A 51 0.97 13.65 4.43
N LEU A 52 1.71 14.47 3.66
CA LEU A 52 2.78 14.00 2.79
C LEU A 52 3.88 13.25 3.55
N LYS A 53 4.19 13.66 4.80
CA LYS A 53 5.14 12.93 5.65
C LYS A 53 4.70 11.46 5.82
N GLY A 54 3.40 11.22 6.04
CA GLY A 54 2.84 9.87 6.14
C GLY A 54 3.03 9.07 4.85
N VAL A 55 2.76 9.69 3.69
CA VAL A 55 2.97 9.06 2.37
C VAL A 55 4.43 8.63 2.18
N ILE A 56 5.38 9.51 2.50
CA ILE A 56 6.81 9.23 2.34
C ILE A 56 7.24 8.07 3.25
N HIS A 57 6.90 8.12 4.54
CA HIS A 57 7.31 7.08 5.48
C HIS A 57 6.65 5.74 5.19
N GLU A 58 5.37 5.71 4.81
CA GLU A 58 4.69 4.47 4.44
C GLU A 58 5.34 3.83 3.20
N LEU A 59 5.62 4.61 2.15
CA LEU A 59 6.30 4.09 0.97
C LEU A 59 7.71 3.56 1.28
N LEU A 60 8.49 4.27 2.10
CA LEU A 60 9.82 3.81 2.53
C LEU A 60 9.72 2.53 3.36
N TRP A 61 8.70 2.41 4.20
CA TRP A 61 8.42 1.22 4.98
C TRP A 61 8.09 0.02 4.08
N PHE A 62 7.24 0.18 3.07
CA PHE A 62 7.00 -0.85 2.04
C PHE A 62 8.28 -1.23 1.29
N LEU A 63 9.08 -0.26 0.85
CA LEU A 63 10.31 -0.49 0.09
C LEU A 63 11.41 -1.18 0.93
N ARG A 64 11.36 -1.10 2.26
CA ARG A 64 12.23 -1.88 3.16
C ARG A 64 11.79 -3.33 3.31
N GLY A 65 10.59 -3.68 2.89
CA GLY A 65 10.01 -5.01 3.13
C GLY A 65 9.54 -5.20 4.57
N ASP A 66 9.41 -4.13 5.34
CA ASP A 66 9.02 -4.15 6.73
C ASP A 66 7.51 -4.39 6.87
N THR A 67 7.11 -5.10 7.91
CA THR A 67 5.72 -5.44 8.25
C THR A 67 5.31 -4.91 9.62
N ASN A 68 6.28 -4.46 10.44
CA ASN A 68 6.00 -3.96 11.77
C ASN A 68 5.80 -2.44 11.76
N ILE A 69 4.75 -1.96 12.43
CA ILE A 69 4.42 -0.53 12.48
C ILE A 69 5.39 0.32 13.30
N LYS A 70 6.34 -0.30 14.01
CA LYS A 70 7.29 0.43 14.87
C LYS A 70 7.95 1.61 14.15
N TYR A 71 8.49 1.38 12.95
CA TYR A 71 9.10 2.46 12.16
C TYR A 71 8.12 3.62 11.89
N LEU A 72 6.87 3.32 11.61
CA LEU A 72 5.84 4.32 11.34
C LEU A 72 5.51 5.11 12.62
N VAL A 73 5.29 4.41 13.74
CA VAL A 73 5.00 5.02 15.07
C VAL A 73 6.16 5.93 15.50
N ASP A 74 7.41 5.45 15.42
CA ASP A 74 8.61 6.22 15.75
C ASP A 74 8.75 7.50 14.91
N ASN A 75 8.16 7.54 13.73
CA ASN A 75 8.15 8.70 12.84
C ASN A 75 6.85 9.53 12.93
N GLY A 76 5.95 9.23 13.88
CA GLY A 76 4.68 9.93 14.07
C GLY A 76 3.68 9.68 12.94
N VAL A 77 3.69 8.49 12.35
CA VAL A 77 2.77 8.03 11.31
C VAL A 77 1.88 6.93 11.87
N HIS A 78 0.60 7.22 12.06
CA HIS A 78 -0.35 6.41 12.82
C HIS A 78 -1.45 5.77 11.96
N ILE A 79 -1.25 5.72 10.65
CA ILE A 79 -2.28 5.27 9.69
C ILE A 79 -2.59 3.77 9.79
N TRP A 80 -1.66 2.97 10.32
CA TRP A 80 -1.79 1.52 10.50
C TRP A 80 -2.14 1.07 11.93
N ASP A 81 -2.16 1.98 12.89
CA ASP A 81 -2.33 1.66 14.32
C ASP A 81 -3.60 0.85 14.60
N ASN A 82 -4.72 1.24 13.98
CA ASN A 82 -6.00 0.60 14.20
C ASN A 82 -6.05 -0.82 13.63
N ASP A 83 -5.50 -1.02 12.43
CA ASP A 83 -5.47 -2.34 11.81
C ASP A 83 -4.50 -3.28 12.54
N ALA A 84 -3.35 -2.76 12.99
CA ALA A 84 -2.41 -3.52 13.80
C ALA A 84 -3.01 -3.93 15.15
N TYR A 85 -3.68 -3.01 15.85
CA TYR A 85 -4.30 -3.31 17.13
C TYR A 85 -5.50 -4.27 16.99
N ARG A 86 -6.30 -4.12 15.94
CA ARG A 86 -7.37 -5.07 15.62
C ARG A 86 -6.82 -6.48 15.38
N HIS A 87 -5.79 -6.60 14.54
CA HIS A 87 -5.13 -7.87 14.24
C HIS A 87 -4.56 -8.53 15.50
N TYR A 88 -3.90 -7.77 16.36
CA TYR A 88 -3.41 -8.25 17.65
C TYR A 88 -4.54 -8.80 18.52
N ASN A 89 -5.68 -8.11 18.63
CA ASN A 89 -6.82 -8.58 19.41
C ASN A 89 -7.41 -9.89 18.83
N GLU A 90 -7.49 -10.01 17.51
CA GLU A 90 -7.93 -11.25 16.84
C GLU A 90 -6.97 -12.43 17.14
N LEU A 91 -5.66 -12.17 17.15
CA LEU A 91 -4.65 -13.15 17.55
C LEU A 91 -4.79 -13.52 19.04
N CYS A 92 -5.00 -12.56 19.93
CA CYS A 92 -5.22 -12.81 21.36
C CYS A 92 -6.40 -13.76 21.58
N VAL A 93 -7.52 -13.52 20.92
CA VAL A 93 -8.70 -14.42 21.00
C VAL A 93 -8.34 -15.82 20.51
N ARG A 94 -7.62 -15.92 19.38
CA ARG A 94 -7.23 -17.22 18.79
C ARG A 94 -6.30 -18.03 19.69
N HIS A 95 -5.40 -17.36 20.41
CA HIS A 95 -4.38 -17.98 21.27
C HIS A 95 -4.76 -18.02 22.76
N GLY A 96 -5.96 -17.54 23.15
CA GLY A 96 -6.41 -17.52 24.54
C GLY A 96 -5.59 -16.57 25.43
N VAL A 97 -5.01 -15.51 24.87
CA VAL A 97 -4.21 -14.50 25.58
C VAL A 97 -5.07 -13.27 25.84
N LEU A 98 -4.92 -12.66 27.02
CA LEU A 98 -5.60 -11.40 27.31
C LEU A 98 -4.90 -10.24 26.60
N PRO A 99 -5.63 -9.40 25.83
CA PRO A 99 -5.02 -8.27 25.13
C PRO A 99 -4.60 -7.17 26.12
N VAL A 100 -3.46 -6.52 25.82
CA VAL A 100 -3.08 -5.28 26.48
C VAL A 100 -3.86 -4.09 25.92
N GLY A 101 -3.93 -2.99 26.66
CA GLY A 101 -4.56 -1.76 26.19
C GLY A 101 -3.82 -1.17 24.96
N ARG A 102 -4.55 -0.40 24.15
CA ARG A 102 -4.03 0.17 22.89
C ARG A 102 -2.76 1.01 23.07
N GLU A 103 -2.68 1.80 24.13
CA GLU A 103 -1.48 2.63 24.40
C GLU A 103 -0.26 1.75 24.69
N THR A 104 -0.42 0.75 25.56
CA THR A 104 0.64 -0.24 25.85
C THR A 104 1.05 -0.99 24.59
N PHE A 105 0.09 -1.41 23.76
CA PHE A 105 0.36 -2.08 22.50
C PHE A 105 1.24 -1.23 21.57
N LEU A 106 0.90 0.05 21.36
CA LEU A 106 1.66 0.96 20.50
C LEU A 106 3.03 1.30 21.08
N ALA A 107 3.13 1.50 22.39
CA ALA A 107 4.41 1.73 23.06
C ALA A 107 5.35 0.53 23.00
N SER A 108 4.79 -0.68 22.86
CA SER A 108 5.55 -1.94 22.76
C SER A 108 5.81 -2.39 21.32
N ALA A 109 5.46 -1.59 20.31
CA ALA A 109 5.66 -1.98 18.91
C ALA A 109 7.11 -2.45 18.66
N GLY A 110 7.25 -3.61 17.99
CA GLY A 110 8.53 -4.26 17.72
C GLY A 110 9.07 -5.15 18.85
N VAL A 111 8.46 -5.12 20.05
CA VAL A 111 8.82 -5.99 21.17
C VAL A 111 8.09 -7.32 21.06
N GLU A 112 8.69 -8.42 21.53
CA GLU A 112 8.04 -9.73 21.60
C GLU A 112 6.78 -9.66 22.46
N SER A 113 5.69 -10.25 21.98
CA SER A 113 4.42 -10.32 22.68
C SER A 113 4.29 -11.66 23.45
N PRO A 114 3.27 -11.81 24.32
CA PRO A 114 2.95 -13.11 24.93
C PRO A 114 2.49 -14.19 23.93
N ILE A 115 2.21 -13.82 22.67
CA ILE A 115 1.86 -14.76 21.60
C ILE A 115 3.17 -15.21 20.94
N GLU A 116 3.45 -16.49 20.97
CA GLU A 116 4.66 -17.08 20.41
C GLU A 116 4.84 -16.69 18.92
N GLY A 117 6.04 -16.20 18.59
CA GLY A 117 6.40 -15.79 17.23
C GLY A 117 5.75 -14.50 16.75
N TYR A 118 5.01 -13.77 17.60
CA TYR A 118 4.40 -12.50 17.24
C TYR A 118 5.03 -11.33 18.00
N ARG A 119 5.38 -10.27 17.29
CA ARG A 119 5.81 -8.99 17.86
C ARG A 119 4.68 -7.98 17.82
N PHE A 120 4.54 -7.20 18.88
CA PHE A 120 3.56 -6.10 18.90
C PHE A 120 3.73 -5.21 17.67
N GLY A 121 2.63 -4.95 16.97
CA GLY A 121 2.62 -4.10 15.79
C GLY A 121 2.96 -4.79 14.48
N ASP A 122 3.19 -6.10 14.46
CA ASP A 122 3.38 -6.84 13.21
C ASP A 122 2.02 -7.04 12.50
N LEU A 123 2.02 -6.77 11.19
CA LEU A 123 0.86 -6.90 10.30
C LEU A 123 0.89 -8.17 9.46
N ASN A 124 1.87 -9.06 9.73
CA ASN A 124 2.18 -10.22 8.90
C ASN A 124 2.60 -9.80 7.47
N HIS A 125 2.53 -10.69 6.51
CA HIS A 125 3.11 -10.54 5.15
C HIS A 125 2.37 -9.53 4.25
N VAL A 126 2.13 -8.29 4.77
CA VAL A 126 1.51 -7.21 4.00
C VAL A 126 2.45 -6.63 2.92
N TYR A 127 2.02 -5.64 2.20
CA TYR A 127 2.66 -4.99 1.04
C TYR A 127 4.19 -5.10 0.93
N GLY A 128 4.93 -4.62 1.93
CA GLY A 128 6.39 -4.57 1.90
C GLY A 128 7.02 -5.95 1.79
N TYR A 129 6.50 -6.91 2.55
CA TYR A 129 6.96 -8.29 2.49
C TYR A 129 6.73 -8.87 1.09
N GLN A 130 5.52 -8.74 0.55
CA GLN A 130 5.21 -9.27 -0.79
C GLN A 130 6.09 -8.64 -1.87
N TRP A 131 6.39 -7.35 -1.77
CA TRP A 131 7.21 -6.64 -2.76
C TRP A 131 8.68 -7.04 -2.70
N ARG A 132 9.23 -7.36 -1.51
CA ARG A 132 10.65 -7.55 -1.29
C ARG A 132 11.05 -9.00 -1.00
N SER A 133 10.10 -9.83 -0.57
CA SER A 133 10.36 -11.18 -0.08
C SER A 133 9.26 -12.15 -0.47
N TRP A 134 8.75 -12.07 -1.71
CA TRP A 134 7.73 -13.00 -2.21
C TRP A 134 8.22 -14.44 -2.10
N PRO A 135 7.50 -15.33 -1.36
CA PRO A 135 7.97 -16.68 -1.10
C PRO A 135 8.00 -17.53 -2.37
N ARG A 136 9.02 -18.37 -2.48
CA ARG A 136 9.20 -19.36 -3.55
C ARG A 136 8.98 -20.78 -3.02
N PRO A 137 8.55 -21.72 -3.87
CA PRO A 137 8.36 -23.12 -3.47
C PRO A 137 9.64 -23.81 -2.97
N ASP A 138 10.82 -23.34 -3.37
CA ASP A 138 12.13 -23.87 -2.96
C ASP A 138 12.63 -23.28 -1.62
N GLY A 139 11.80 -22.49 -0.92
CA GLY A 139 12.16 -21.81 0.32
C GLY A 139 12.92 -20.50 0.12
N GLY A 140 13.24 -20.12 -1.11
CA GLY A 140 13.82 -18.83 -1.44
C GLY A 140 12.77 -17.71 -1.51
N VAL A 141 13.23 -16.49 -1.84
CA VAL A 141 12.37 -15.33 -2.01
C VAL A 141 12.65 -14.63 -3.33
N VAL A 142 11.66 -13.87 -3.82
CA VAL A 142 11.79 -12.96 -4.96
C VAL A 142 11.63 -11.53 -4.47
N ASP A 143 12.66 -10.72 -4.70
CA ASP A 143 12.58 -9.26 -4.55
C ASP A 143 12.02 -8.66 -5.84
N GLN A 144 10.70 -8.45 -5.88
CA GLN A 144 9.99 -7.94 -7.05
C GLN A 144 10.41 -6.52 -7.41
N ILE A 145 10.75 -5.67 -6.42
CA ILE A 145 11.21 -4.29 -6.67
C ILE A 145 12.59 -4.30 -7.33
N ALA A 146 13.53 -5.12 -6.84
CA ALA A 146 14.84 -5.26 -7.47
C ALA A 146 14.73 -5.84 -8.89
N GLN A 147 13.86 -6.84 -9.08
CA GLN A 147 13.59 -7.42 -10.38
C GLN A 147 12.99 -6.38 -11.36
N ALA A 148 12.01 -5.59 -10.91
CA ALA A 148 11.42 -4.52 -11.74
C ALA A 148 12.47 -3.49 -12.14
N ALA A 149 13.29 -2.99 -11.19
CA ALA A 149 14.38 -2.06 -11.49
C ALA A 149 15.42 -2.66 -12.44
N GLY A 150 15.73 -3.96 -12.29
CA GLY A 150 16.58 -4.69 -13.22
C GLY A 150 16.02 -4.73 -14.64
N LEU A 151 14.75 -5.10 -14.80
CA LEU A 151 14.07 -5.15 -16.09
C LEU A 151 13.96 -3.77 -16.76
N ILE A 152 13.64 -2.73 -16.01
CA ILE A 152 13.59 -1.35 -16.53
C ILE A 152 14.94 -0.97 -17.17
N ARG A 153 16.07 -1.36 -16.57
CA ARG A 153 17.41 -1.03 -17.08
C ARG A 153 17.87 -1.92 -18.23
N THR A 154 17.56 -3.22 -18.17
CA THR A 154 18.15 -4.21 -19.08
C THR A 154 17.23 -4.62 -20.23
N ASN A 155 15.91 -4.51 -20.02
CA ASN A 155 14.88 -4.84 -21.01
C ASN A 155 13.66 -3.91 -20.83
N PRO A 156 13.78 -2.60 -21.12
CA PRO A 156 12.74 -1.61 -20.90
C PRO A 156 11.46 -1.86 -21.70
N GLU A 157 11.52 -2.61 -22.80
CA GLU A 157 10.35 -2.98 -23.60
C GLU A 157 9.56 -4.15 -23.03
N SER A 158 10.02 -4.75 -21.92
CA SER A 158 9.35 -5.86 -21.26
C SER A 158 7.96 -5.47 -20.77
N ARG A 159 6.96 -6.29 -21.09
CA ARG A 159 5.59 -6.18 -20.56
C ARG A 159 5.40 -6.95 -19.25
N ARG A 160 6.51 -7.43 -18.63
CA ARG A 160 6.53 -8.21 -17.40
C ARG A 160 7.06 -7.44 -16.21
N ILE A 161 7.12 -6.10 -16.31
CA ILE A 161 7.58 -5.24 -15.20
C ILE A 161 6.40 -5.01 -14.26
N VAL A 162 6.02 -6.06 -13.54
CA VAL A 162 4.84 -6.12 -12.66
C VAL A 162 5.29 -6.45 -11.26
N VAL A 163 4.69 -5.79 -10.26
CA VAL A 163 4.85 -6.06 -8.83
C VAL A 163 3.48 -6.35 -8.25
N SER A 164 3.32 -7.51 -7.61
CA SER A 164 2.07 -7.96 -6.99
C SER A 164 2.19 -7.99 -5.48
N ALA A 165 1.14 -7.53 -4.79
CA ALA A 165 0.98 -7.72 -3.35
C ALA A 165 -0.10 -8.78 -3.03
N TRP A 166 -0.84 -9.24 -4.04
CA TRP A 166 -1.95 -10.18 -3.88
C TRP A 166 -1.45 -11.63 -3.90
N ASN A 167 -1.01 -12.12 -2.75
CA ASN A 167 -0.61 -13.51 -2.57
C ASN A 167 -1.79 -14.32 -2.01
N VAL A 168 -2.46 -15.06 -2.88
CA VAL A 168 -3.69 -15.81 -2.54
C VAL A 168 -3.46 -16.79 -1.39
N ALA A 169 -2.27 -17.36 -1.26
CA ALA A 169 -1.95 -18.30 -0.20
C ALA A 169 -1.80 -17.67 1.19
N GLU A 170 -1.60 -16.35 1.27
CA GLU A 170 -1.28 -15.64 2.52
C GLU A 170 -2.31 -14.58 2.92
N ILE A 171 -3.30 -14.30 2.07
CA ILE A 171 -4.28 -13.22 2.28
C ILE A 171 -5.00 -13.32 3.64
N ASP A 172 -5.40 -14.52 4.03
CA ASP A 172 -6.18 -14.74 5.27
C ASP A 172 -5.32 -14.57 6.54
N ALA A 173 -4.00 -14.59 6.40
CA ALA A 173 -3.06 -14.37 7.50
C ALA A 173 -2.69 -12.88 7.66
N MET A 174 -2.93 -12.04 6.66
CA MET A 174 -2.60 -10.62 6.70
C MET A 174 -3.54 -9.85 7.62
N ALA A 175 -3.00 -8.90 8.38
CA ALA A 175 -3.81 -7.98 9.19
C ALA A 175 -4.84 -7.21 8.34
N LEU A 176 -4.48 -6.90 7.09
CA LEU A 176 -5.36 -6.28 6.10
C LEU A 176 -5.00 -6.77 4.69
N PRO A 177 -5.91 -7.45 3.97
CA PRO A 177 -5.68 -7.82 2.58
C PRO A 177 -5.40 -6.60 1.68
N PRO A 178 -4.41 -6.67 0.78
CA PRO A 178 -3.95 -5.52 0.01
C PRO A 178 -5.07 -4.89 -0.83
N CYS A 179 -5.31 -3.59 -0.66
CA CYS A 179 -6.16 -2.81 -1.56
C CYS A 179 -5.44 -2.51 -2.88
N HIS A 180 -4.13 -2.25 -2.82
CA HIS A 180 -3.22 -2.12 -3.96
C HIS A 180 -2.79 -3.53 -4.37
N VAL A 181 -3.48 -4.12 -5.34
CA VAL A 181 -3.29 -5.52 -5.73
C VAL A 181 -2.00 -5.73 -6.49
N LEU A 182 -1.76 -4.92 -7.50
CA LEU A 182 -0.56 -4.92 -8.33
C LEU A 182 -0.32 -3.55 -8.95
N PHE A 183 0.91 -3.33 -9.36
CA PHE A 183 1.24 -2.23 -10.26
C PHE A 183 2.21 -2.70 -11.34
N GLN A 184 2.20 -1.99 -12.46
CA GLN A 184 3.01 -2.27 -13.63
C GLN A 184 3.74 -1.02 -14.06
N PHE A 185 5.03 -1.16 -14.39
CA PHE A 185 5.79 -0.12 -15.04
C PHE A 185 5.81 -0.29 -16.56
N TYR A 186 5.92 0.83 -17.26
CA TYR A 186 6.02 0.91 -18.70
C TYR A 186 7.03 1.99 -19.08
N VAL A 187 7.97 1.64 -19.97
CA VAL A 187 9.01 2.57 -20.45
C VAL A 187 8.73 2.91 -21.92
N ALA A 188 8.71 4.20 -22.23
CA ALA A 188 8.62 4.69 -23.61
C ALA A 188 9.27 6.07 -23.72
N GLY A 189 10.03 6.31 -24.78
CA GLY A 189 10.65 7.61 -25.07
C GLY A 189 11.53 8.16 -23.94
N GLY A 190 12.24 7.27 -23.20
CA GLY A 190 13.05 7.66 -22.05
C GLY A 190 12.27 8.01 -20.78
N ARG A 191 10.97 7.70 -20.74
CA ARG A 191 10.07 8.01 -19.63
C ARG A 191 9.52 6.73 -19.00
N LEU A 192 9.30 6.78 -17.68
CA LEU A 192 8.71 5.71 -16.89
C LEU A 192 7.26 6.09 -16.50
N SER A 193 6.32 5.20 -16.84
CA SER A 193 4.95 5.27 -16.38
C SER A 193 4.67 4.14 -15.38
N CYS A 194 3.73 4.36 -14.47
CA CYS A 194 3.24 3.36 -13.53
C CYS A 194 1.71 3.29 -13.58
N GLN A 195 1.18 2.07 -13.66
CA GLN A 195 -0.25 1.82 -13.52
C GLN A 195 -0.51 0.98 -12.29
N LEU A 196 -1.34 1.49 -11.37
CA LEU A 196 -1.81 0.79 -10.18
C LEU A 196 -3.21 0.21 -10.41
N TYR A 197 -3.42 -1.05 -10.01
CA TYR A 197 -4.75 -1.62 -9.84
C TYR A 197 -5.12 -1.73 -8.36
N GLN A 198 -6.23 -1.10 -7.99
CA GLN A 198 -6.85 -1.21 -6.66
C GLN A 198 -8.16 -1.98 -6.74
N ARG A 199 -8.31 -3.04 -5.92
CA ARG A 199 -9.57 -3.79 -5.78
C ARG A 199 -10.62 -3.04 -4.96
N SER A 200 -10.17 -2.13 -4.12
CA SER A 200 -10.97 -1.30 -3.24
C SER A 200 -10.26 0.04 -3.02
N ALA A 201 -11.01 1.12 -3.03
CA ALA A 201 -10.46 2.46 -2.87
C ALA A 201 -11.48 3.36 -2.18
N ASP A 202 -11.17 3.81 -0.96
CA ASP A 202 -11.88 4.92 -0.35
C ASP A 202 -11.45 6.21 -1.05
N THR A 203 -12.41 6.84 -1.75
CA THR A 203 -12.11 8.00 -2.59
C THR A 203 -11.76 9.24 -1.80
N PHE A 204 -12.16 9.35 -0.54
CA PHE A 204 -11.88 10.51 0.29
C PHE A 204 -10.69 10.29 1.24
N LEU A 205 -10.61 9.13 1.89
CA LEU A 205 -9.56 8.83 2.85
C LEU A 205 -8.30 8.26 2.19
N GLY A 206 -8.44 7.34 1.23
CA GLY A 206 -7.31 6.59 0.65
C GLY A 206 -6.77 7.15 -0.66
N VAL A 207 -7.62 7.37 -1.65
CA VAL A 207 -7.20 7.73 -3.02
C VAL A 207 -6.25 8.94 -3.08
N PRO A 208 -6.43 10.04 -2.32
CA PRO A 208 -5.47 11.16 -2.32
C PRO A 208 -4.05 10.76 -1.94
N PHE A 209 -3.92 9.86 -0.95
CA PHE A 209 -2.63 9.34 -0.49
C PHE A 209 -2.05 8.37 -1.52
N ASN A 210 -2.88 7.51 -2.11
CA ASN A 210 -2.44 6.53 -3.10
C ASN A 210 -1.90 7.19 -4.37
N ILE A 211 -2.55 8.26 -4.86
CA ILE A 211 -2.05 9.07 -5.99
C ILE A 211 -0.64 9.58 -5.69
N ALA A 212 -0.44 10.22 -4.52
CA ALA A 212 0.85 10.76 -4.13
C ALA A 212 1.91 9.66 -3.93
N SER A 213 1.54 8.52 -3.31
CA SER A 213 2.46 7.40 -3.04
C SER A 213 2.98 6.78 -4.33
N TYR A 214 2.11 6.47 -5.30
CA TYR A 214 2.53 5.87 -6.56
C TYR A 214 3.19 6.86 -7.52
N ALA A 215 2.87 8.14 -7.45
CA ALA A 215 3.64 9.18 -8.12
C ALA A 215 5.07 9.26 -7.58
N LEU A 216 5.23 9.24 -6.24
CA LEU A 216 6.54 9.23 -5.59
C LEU A 216 7.34 7.96 -5.94
N LEU A 217 6.71 6.79 -5.90
CA LEU A 217 7.33 5.53 -6.32
C LEU A 217 7.81 5.60 -7.77
N THR A 218 7.00 6.17 -8.68
CA THR A 218 7.37 6.33 -10.10
C THR A 218 8.58 7.25 -10.24
N CYS A 219 8.60 8.38 -9.55
CA CYS A 219 9.74 9.30 -9.55
C CYS A 219 11.01 8.62 -9.01
N MET A 220 10.92 7.88 -7.91
CA MET A 220 12.08 7.17 -7.32
C MET A 220 12.59 6.08 -8.27
N MET A 221 11.71 5.28 -8.85
CA MET A 221 12.09 4.22 -9.81
C MET A 221 12.69 4.81 -11.09
N ALA A 222 12.14 5.91 -11.62
CA ALA A 222 12.69 6.62 -12.75
C ALA A 222 14.11 7.12 -12.45
N GLN A 223 14.30 7.79 -11.30
CA GLN A 223 15.59 8.31 -10.87
C GLN A 223 16.66 7.22 -10.78
N VAL A 224 16.37 6.09 -10.12
CA VAL A 224 17.37 5.00 -9.97
C VAL A 224 17.61 4.23 -11.26
N CYS A 225 16.73 4.33 -12.25
CA CYS A 225 16.89 3.70 -13.56
C CYS A 225 17.36 4.64 -14.67
N GLY A 226 17.65 5.93 -14.36
CA GLY A 226 18.13 6.92 -15.33
C GLY A 226 17.07 7.38 -16.34
N LEU A 227 15.79 7.35 -15.94
CA LEU A 227 14.64 7.76 -16.76
C LEU A 227 13.99 9.03 -16.21
N GLN A 228 13.15 9.66 -17.02
CA GLN A 228 12.21 10.69 -16.56
C GLN A 228 10.89 10.03 -16.10
N PRO A 229 10.23 10.55 -15.07
CA PRO A 229 8.91 10.07 -14.69
C PRO A 229 7.82 10.53 -15.66
#